data_9697af9d81721032d98fe80caacb39bc
#
_entry.id   9697af9d81721032d98fe80caacb39bc
#
_cell.length_a   1.000
_cell.length_b   1.000
_cell.length_c   1.000
_cell.angle_alpha   90.00
_cell.angle_beta   90.00
_cell.angle_gamma   90.00
#
_symmetry.space_group_name_H-M   'P 1'
#
loop_
_entity.id
_entity.type
_entity.pdbx_description
1 polymer ?
#
loop_
_entity_poly.entity_id
_entity_poly.type
_entity_poly.pdbx_seq_one_letter_code
_entity_poly.pdbx_strand_id
1 'polypeptide(L)'
;MENRWNTIVKNLCRSKQKNVDEDTYQDTIECQLQLLGWFDGIESRPSLPNGASKTLIPDIVLNKDNHRVLPIEIKRPNNTLNERQACQLSSYMRRLRLSLGVYIGENIQLYYDTPEDDNDAISVCTIELEENNPLGRKICNLLAYDNFDVKTLEDFCIEQLRMKNARNDFRKRIQEYVSPQTVSQNILELLKEKFLAEGFDNTIIDAELKKLSIRIDYHTENISTLITAKQTTPNKRIEGYHMGNTIFLNKPNVPELQIPQKRIDTDNIFLIKNRKGIDAKAIYKNGKMVVLKGSIFTSIISSSFKAHTSRNLAIKQSEKLPNGNYRLLEDFCFDSPSAASQVICGASTNGWIVWKTEEGKTLKESI
;
A
#
# COMPACT_ATOMS: atom_id res chain seq x y z
N MET A 1 22.27 11.59 -21.39
CA MET A 1 21.34 11.49 -20.25
C MET A 1 20.77 10.06 -20.05
N GLU A 2 20.49 9.33 -21.11
CA GLU A 2 20.00 7.95 -21.04
C GLU A 2 20.89 6.99 -20.24
N ASN A 3 22.19 7.25 -20.22
CA ASN A 3 23.18 6.39 -19.60
C ASN A 3 23.30 6.56 -18.07
N ARG A 4 22.96 7.74 -17.51
CA ARG A 4 23.17 8.01 -16.06
C ARG A 4 22.25 7.16 -15.18
N TRP A 5 20.94 7.12 -15.48
CA TRP A 5 19.98 6.31 -14.74
C TRP A 5 20.38 4.83 -14.73
N ASN A 6 20.68 4.27 -15.90
CA ASN A 6 21.07 2.86 -15.99
C ASN A 6 22.36 2.56 -15.23
N THR A 7 23.32 3.50 -15.19
CA THR A 7 24.54 3.36 -14.37
C THR A 7 24.21 3.33 -12.89
N ILE A 8 23.34 4.26 -12.42
CA ILE A 8 22.87 4.30 -11.04
C ILE A 8 22.20 2.98 -10.68
N VAL A 9 21.25 2.52 -11.47
CA VAL A 9 20.53 1.24 -11.25
C VAL A 9 21.50 0.07 -11.16
N LYS A 10 22.45 -0.05 -12.08
CA LYS A 10 23.45 -1.13 -12.06
C LYS A 10 24.26 -1.15 -10.77
N ASN A 11 24.66 0.01 -10.27
CA ASN A 11 25.44 0.11 -9.03
C ASN A 11 24.59 -0.22 -7.81
N LEU A 12 23.37 0.32 -7.71
CA LEU A 12 22.44 0.03 -6.60
C LEU A 12 22.01 -1.44 -6.62
N CYS A 13 21.69 -2.01 -7.77
CA CYS A 13 21.35 -3.44 -7.90
C CYS A 13 22.54 -4.36 -7.54
N ARG A 14 23.78 -3.96 -7.84
CA ARG A 14 24.97 -4.71 -7.40
C ARG A 14 25.10 -4.71 -5.88
N SER A 15 24.85 -3.58 -5.22
CA SER A 15 24.81 -3.49 -3.76
C SER A 15 23.68 -4.35 -3.17
N LYS A 16 22.51 -4.37 -3.82
CA LYS A 16 21.35 -5.21 -3.47
C LYS A 16 21.68 -6.69 -3.57
N GLN A 17 22.33 -7.14 -4.65
CA GLN A 17 22.76 -8.53 -4.85
C GLN A 17 23.78 -8.99 -3.80
N LYS A 18 24.68 -8.11 -3.40
CA LYS A 18 25.68 -8.38 -2.36
C LYS A 18 25.11 -8.26 -0.95
N ASN A 19 23.89 -7.78 -0.80
CA ASN A 19 23.23 -7.50 0.50
C ASN A 19 24.13 -6.71 1.46
N VAL A 20 24.73 -5.63 0.93
CA VAL A 20 25.64 -4.79 1.70
C VAL A 20 24.95 -4.16 2.92
N ASP A 21 25.74 -3.77 3.93
CA ASP A 21 25.22 -3.01 5.07
C ASP A 21 24.81 -1.57 4.67
N GLU A 22 24.19 -0.85 5.60
CA GLU A 22 23.63 0.47 5.38
C GLU A 22 24.73 1.51 5.07
N ASP A 23 25.88 1.42 5.77
CA ASP A 23 27.01 2.33 5.57
C ASP A 23 27.62 2.14 4.17
N THR A 24 27.91 0.93 3.76
CA THR A 24 28.42 0.62 2.40
C THR A 24 27.41 1.04 1.32
N TYR A 25 26.11 0.91 1.63
CA TYR A 25 25.07 1.34 0.68
C TYR A 25 25.01 2.86 0.58
N GLN A 26 25.15 3.58 1.70
CA GLN A 26 25.26 5.03 1.72
C GLN A 26 26.44 5.51 0.88
N ASP A 27 27.63 4.94 1.04
CA ASP A 27 28.82 5.27 0.22
C ASP A 27 28.52 5.09 -1.27
N THR A 28 27.82 3.99 -1.63
CA THR A 28 27.41 3.76 -3.02
C THR A 28 26.48 4.88 -3.51
N ILE A 29 25.51 5.30 -2.70
CA ILE A 29 24.53 6.35 -3.05
C ILE A 29 25.25 7.70 -3.19
N GLU A 30 26.18 8.04 -2.30
CA GLU A 30 26.98 9.27 -2.39
C GLU A 30 27.76 9.33 -3.71
N CYS A 31 28.38 8.21 -4.12
CA CYS A 31 29.01 8.12 -5.44
C CYS A 31 28.02 8.37 -6.60
N GLN A 32 26.77 7.90 -6.48
CA GLN A 32 25.75 8.16 -7.51
C GLN A 32 25.29 9.63 -7.50
N LEU A 33 25.21 10.26 -6.34
CA LEU A 33 24.92 11.70 -6.23
C LEU A 33 26.03 12.53 -6.85
N GLN A 34 27.30 12.15 -6.66
CA GLN A 34 28.44 12.79 -7.34
C GLN A 34 28.35 12.63 -8.87
N LEU A 35 27.91 11.47 -9.37
CA LEU A 35 27.64 11.26 -10.79
C LEU A 35 26.53 12.19 -11.33
N LEU A 36 25.62 12.65 -10.45
CA LEU A 36 24.60 13.65 -10.75
C LEU A 36 25.10 15.09 -10.60
N GLY A 37 26.36 15.31 -10.22
CA GLY A 37 26.97 16.63 -10.10
C GLY A 37 27.03 17.19 -8.67
N TRP A 38 26.60 16.46 -7.64
CA TRP A 38 26.63 16.91 -6.24
C TRP A 38 28.01 16.66 -5.61
N PHE A 39 29.06 17.40 -6.04
CA PHE A 39 30.42 17.20 -5.52
C PHE A 39 30.59 17.83 -4.13
N ASP A 40 30.25 19.10 -4.00
CA ASP A 40 30.41 19.87 -2.75
C ASP A 40 29.09 20.05 -2.00
N GLY A 41 27.99 19.52 -2.56
CA GLY A 41 26.65 19.70 -2.03
C GLY A 41 26.13 18.50 -1.18
N ILE A 42 26.99 17.56 -0.81
CA ILE A 42 26.60 16.39 0.00
C ILE A 42 27.06 16.63 1.45
N GLU A 43 26.09 16.69 2.36
CA GLU A 43 26.35 16.73 3.81
C GLU A 43 25.94 15.37 4.41
N SER A 44 26.94 14.53 4.73
CA SER A 44 26.74 13.20 5.28
C SER A 44 26.52 13.26 6.79
N ARG A 45 25.45 12.65 7.28
CA ARG A 45 25.07 12.53 8.70
C ARG A 45 25.10 13.84 9.48
N PRO A 46 24.49 14.93 8.98
CA PRO A 46 24.50 16.20 9.69
C PRO A 46 23.70 16.08 11.00
N SER A 47 24.23 16.69 12.04
CA SER A 47 23.58 16.78 13.33
C SER A 47 22.55 17.91 13.32
N LEU A 48 21.26 17.58 13.46
CA LEU A 48 20.16 18.54 13.54
C LEU A 48 19.68 18.65 15.00
N PRO A 49 19.91 19.77 15.70
CA PRO A 49 19.43 19.95 17.05
C PRO A 49 17.90 19.85 17.11
N ASN A 50 17.36 19.03 18.02
CA ASN A 50 15.93 18.84 18.21
C ASN A 50 15.54 18.99 19.70
N GLY A 51 15.49 20.25 20.17
CA GLY A 51 15.23 20.55 21.57
C GLY A 51 16.37 20.11 22.53
N ALA A 52 16.06 20.00 23.82
CA ALA A 52 17.08 19.79 24.85
C ALA A 52 17.59 18.33 24.95
N SER A 53 17.00 17.34 24.29
CA SER A 53 17.28 15.94 24.59
C SER A 53 17.49 14.99 23.41
N LYS A 54 17.31 15.41 22.17
CA LYS A 54 17.49 14.53 21.00
C LYS A 54 18.09 15.27 19.81
N THR A 55 19.05 14.62 19.17
CA THR A 55 19.62 15.05 17.88
C THR A 55 19.00 14.20 16.80
N LEU A 56 18.53 14.82 15.72
CA LEU A 56 18.13 14.12 14.51
C LEU A 56 19.32 14.07 13.58
N ILE A 57 19.59 12.92 13.00
CA ILE A 57 20.72 12.70 12.09
C ILE A 57 20.20 12.04 10.82
N PRO A 58 19.85 12.81 9.77
CA PRO A 58 19.57 12.26 8.45
C PRO A 58 20.83 11.65 7.86
N ASP A 59 20.70 10.63 7.03
CA ASP A 59 21.86 10.00 6.40
C ASP A 59 22.58 10.96 5.46
N ILE A 60 21.82 11.67 4.63
CA ILE A 60 22.36 12.71 3.74
C ILE A 60 21.43 13.93 3.72
N VAL A 61 22.01 15.12 3.61
CA VAL A 61 21.29 16.33 3.22
C VAL A 61 21.99 16.96 2.03
N LEU A 62 21.27 17.20 0.95
CA LEU A 62 21.80 17.92 -0.20
C LEU A 62 21.74 19.43 0.03
N ASN A 63 22.82 20.11 -0.35
CA ASN A 63 22.97 21.55 -0.26
C ASN A 63 23.20 22.14 -1.65
N LYS A 64 22.47 23.22 -1.97
CA LYS A 64 22.65 23.99 -3.17
C LYS A 64 22.70 25.47 -2.79
N ASP A 65 23.70 26.21 -3.31
CA ASP A 65 23.87 27.62 -3.03
C ASP A 65 23.89 27.95 -1.52
N ASN A 66 24.60 27.12 -0.74
CA ASN A 66 24.68 27.19 0.73
C ASN A 66 23.35 27.00 1.48
N HIS A 67 22.34 26.45 0.84
CA HIS A 67 21.07 26.13 1.46
C HIS A 67 20.85 24.61 1.44
N ARG A 68 20.36 24.05 2.54
CA ARG A 68 19.86 22.67 2.61
C ARG A 68 18.57 22.57 1.79
N VAL A 69 18.53 21.67 0.83
CA VAL A 69 17.42 21.59 -0.14
C VAL A 69 16.71 20.24 -0.16
N LEU A 70 17.35 19.15 0.28
CA LEU A 70 16.75 17.82 0.20
C LEU A 70 17.36 16.85 1.21
N PRO A 71 16.64 16.37 2.23
CA PRO A 71 17.06 15.27 3.08
C PRO A 71 16.84 13.93 2.39
N ILE A 72 17.78 13.01 2.58
CA ILE A 72 17.72 11.64 2.08
C ILE A 72 17.90 10.70 3.27
N GLU A 73 16.96 9.76 3.42
CA GLU A 73 17.05 8.65 4.36
C GLU A 73 17.37 7.38 3.60
N ILE A 74 18.35 6.62 4.11
CA ILE A 74 18.87 5.41 3.46
C ILE A 74 18.60 4.22 4.36
N LYS A 75 18.23 3.10 3.77
CA LYS A 75 18.12 1.82 4.43
C LYS A 75 18.75 0.74 3.58
N ARG A 76 19.13 -0.37 4.21
CA ARG A 76 19.73 -1.49 3.49
C ARG A 76 18.96 -1.81 2.21
N PRO A 77 19.65 -2.18 1.11
CA PRO A 77 19.05 -2.30 -0.22
C PRO A 77 17.96 -3.38 -0.35
N ASN A 78 17.83 -4.27 0.63
CA ASN A 78 16.80 -5.30 0.68
C ASN A 78 15.71 -5.03 1.73
N ASN A 79 15.76 -3.89 2.42
CA ASN A 79 14.76 -3.52 3.41
C ASN A 79 13.59 -2.79 2.74
N THR A 80 12.39 -3.33 2.94
CA THR A 80 11.16 -2.64 2.60
C THR A 80 10.89 -1.53 3.61
N LEU A 81 10.54 -0.36 3.14
CA LEU A 81 10.17 0.78 3.98
C LEU A 81 9.01 0.43 4.90
N ASN A 82 9.13 0.79 6.17
CA ASN A 82 8.04 0.71 7.15
C ASN A 82 7.60 2.11 7.61
N GLU A 83 6.41 2.20 8.22
CA GLU A 83 5.82 3.47 8.69
C GLU A 83 6.76 4.27 9.62
N ARG A 84 7.53 3.59 10.49
CA ARG A 84 8.47 4.25 11.41
C ARG A 84 9.58 4.99 10.67
N GLN A 85 10.09 4.41 9.59
CA GLN A 85 11.15 5.00 8.77
C GLN A 85 10.60 6.18 7.96
N ALA A 86 9.36 6.10 7.46
CA ALA A 86 8.68 7.20 6.82
C ALA A 86 8.50 8.40 7.77
N CYS A 87 8.06 8.16 9.02
CA CYS A 87 7.97 9.21 10.05
C CYS A 87 9.34 9.84 10.40
N GLN A 88 10.42 9.08 10.28
CA GLN A 88 11.78 9.59 10.50
C GLN A 88 12.15 10.63 9.43
N LEU A 89 11.95 10.31 8.16
CA LEU A 89 12.18 11.25 7.06
C LEU A 89 11.29 12.50 7.19
N SER A 90 9.99 12.34 7.52
CA SER A 90 9.08 13.47 7.78
C SER A 90 9.59 14.39 8.89
N SER A 91 10.19 13.81 9.95
CA SER A 91 10.77 14.59 11.06
C SER A 91 11.97 15.44 10.59
N TYR A 92 12.79 14.92 9.68
CA TYR A 92 13.90 15.68 9.07
C TYR A 92 13.37 16.80 8.21
N MET A 93 12.40 16.52 7.32
CA MET A 93 11.79 17.51 6.44
C MET A 93 11.23 18.69 7.24
N ARG A 94 10.45 18.41 8.29
CA ARG A 94 9.89 19.44 9.18
C ARG A 94 10.97 20.22 9.91
N ARG A 95 12.01 19.53 10.42
CA ARG A 95 13.10 20.21 11.13
C ARG A 95 13.89 21.14 10.23
N LEU A 96 14.09 20.76 8.98
CA LEU A 96 14.76 21.55 7.97
C LEU A 96 13.83 22.59 7.30
N ARG A 97 12.52 22.52 7.55
CA ARG A 97 11.47 23.30 6.86
C ARG A 97 11.49 23.08 5.35
N LEU A 98 11.65 21.83 4.95
CA LEU A 98 11.67 21.39 3.56
C LEU A 98 10.42 20.57 3.26
N SER A 99 9.79 20.84 2.13
CA SER A 99 8.60 20.14 1.63
C SER A 99 8.90 18.81 0.96
N LEU A 100 10.19 18.58 0.63
CA LEU A 100 10.63 17.41 -0.15
C LEU A 100 11.59 16.55 0.65
N GLY A 101 11.50 15.22 0.42
CA GLY A 101 12.43 14.23 0.97
C GLY A 101 12.56 13.02 0.07
N VAL A 102 13.66 12.29 0.18
CA VAL A 102 13.92 11.06 -0.56
C VAL A 102 14.23 9.93 0.40
N TYR A 103 13.61 8.79 0.17
CA TYR A 103 13.98 7.54 0.79
C TYR A 103 14.62 6.61 -0.24
N ILE A 104 15.74 5.97 0.12
CA ILE A 104 16.45 5.02 -0.73
C ILE A 104 16.69 3.72 0.06
N GLY A 105 16.13 2.63 -0.44
CA GLY A 105 16.30 1.29 0.13
C GLY A 105 16.14 0.24 -0.96
N GLU A 106 15.14 -0.60 -0.85
CA GLU A 106 14.76 -1.57 -1.89
C GLU A 106 14.39 -0.90 -3.22
N ASN A 107 13.83 0.29 -3.14
CA ASN A 107 13.49 1.20 -4.24
C ASN A 107 13.77 2.64 -3.81
N ILE A 108 13.54 3.59 -4.70
CA ILE A 108 13.64 5.02 -4.40
C ILE A 108 12.23 5.57 -4.26
N GLN A 109 11.96 6.34 -3.19
CA GLN A 109 10.66 6.97 -2.98
C GLN A 109 10.84 8.47 -2.75
N LEU A 110 10.01 9.27 -3.43
CA LEU A 110 9.89 10.70 -3.18
C LEU A 110 8.77 10.96 -2.19
N TYR A 111 9.07 11.79 -1.21
CA TYR A 111 8.14 12.27 -0.20
C TYR A 111 7.87 13.76 -0.38
N TYR A 112 6.62 14.12 -0.17
CA TYR A 112 6.17 15.49 -0.19
C TYR A 112 5.36 15.78 1.08
N ASP A 113 5.69 16.88 1.76
CA ASP A 113 4.96 17.40 2.91
C ASP A 113 4.05 18.52 2.43
N THR A 114 2.74 18.29 2.48
CA THR A 114 1.75 19.28 2.04
C THR A 114 1.65 20.37 3.10
N PRO A 115 1.79 21.67 2.75
CA PRO A 115 1.78 22.76 3.72
C PRO A 115 0.46 22.89 4.52
N GLU A 116 -0.60 22.27 4.04
CA GLU A 116 -1.96 22.38 4.60
C GLU A 116 -2.31 21.26 5.58
N ASP A 117 -1.42 20.28 5.76
CA ASP A 117 -1.75 19.06 6.48
C ASP A 117 -0.77 18.85 7.66
N ASP A 118 -1.31 18.72 8.88
CA ASP A 118 -0.54 18.35 10.07
C ASP A 118 -0.08 16.88 10.05
N ASN A 119 -0.41 16.14 8.97
CA ASN A 119 -0.03 14.75 8.79
C ASN A 119 1.44 14.62 8.37
N ASP A 120 1.99 13.42 8.54
CA ASP A 120 3.34 13.09 8.07
C ASP A 120 3.44 13.18 6.54
N ALA A 121 4.64 13.51 6.03
CA ALA A 121 4.92 13.58 4.61
C ALA A 121 4.48 12.31 3.86
N ILE A 122 3.95 12.48 2.67
CA ILE A 122 3.35 11.41 1.87
C ILE A 122 4.32 10.95 0.79
N SER A 123 4.50 9.63 0.65
CA SER A 123 5.17 9.07 -0.53
C SER A 123 4.33 9.32 -1.77
N VAL A 124 4.82 10.17 -2.68
CA VAL A 124 4.10 10.55 -3.90
C VAL A 124 4.38 9.63 -5.07
N CYS A 125 5.58 9.06 -5.14
CA CYS A 125 5.91 8.04 -6.13
C CYS A 125 6.99 7.09 -5.62
N THR A 126 6.93 5.85 -6.12
CA THR A 126 7.94 4.80 -5.91
C THR A 126 8.59 4.48 -7.26
N ILE A 127 9.91 4.43 -7.27
CA ILE A 127 10.72 4.20 -8.47
C ILE A 127 11.47 2.89 -8.28
N GLU A 128 11.07 1.89 -9.05
CA GLU A 128 11.74 0.60 -9.07
C GLU A 128 13.11 0.72 -9.74
N LEU A 129 14.09 0.00 -9.18
CA LEU A 129 15.47 -0.02 -9.68
C LEU A 129 15.57 -0.91 -10.94
N GLU A 130 14.95 -0.46 -12.01
CA GLU A 130 14.92 -1.11 -13.31
C GLU A 130 15.61 -0.25 -14.37
N GLU A 131 16.41 -0.88 -15.24
CA GLU A 131 17.01 -0.18 -16.38
C GLU A 131 15.91 0.37 -17.30
N ASN A 132 16.17 1.51 -17.88
CA ASN A 132 15.25 2.21 -18.78
C ASN A 132 13.90 2.64 -18.18
N ASN A 133 13.73 2.58 -16.86
CA ASN A 133 12.54 3.09 -16.18
C ASN A 133 12.33 4.58 -16.53
N PRO A 134 11.19 4.95 -17.16
CA PRO A 134 10.95 6.34 -17.58
C PRO A 134 10.89 7.31 -16.41
N LEU A 135 10.27 6.87 -15.29
CA LEU A 135 10.17 7.68 -14.08
C LEU A 135 11.54 7.86 -13.43
N GLY A 136 12.36 6.79 -13.38
CA GLY A 136 13.72 6.85 -12.89
C GLY A 136 14.60 7.83 -13.69
N ARG A 137 14.48 7.81 -15.02
CA ARG A 137 15.20 8.77 -15.89
C ARG A 137 14.76 10.21 -15.62
N LYS A 138 13.45 10.43 -15.45
CA LYS A 138 12.91 11.76 -15.14
C LYS A 138 13.42 12.28 -13.81
N ILE A 139 13.39 11.45 -12.75
CA ILE A 139 13.89 11.83 -11.43
C ILE A 139 15.40 12.05 -11.45
N CYS A 140 16.17 11.19 -12.12
CA CYS A 140 17.61 11.38 -12.32
C CYS A 140 17.93 12.73 -12.95
N ASN A 141 17.12 13.19 -13.92
CA ASN A 141 17.28 14.50 -14.52
C ASN A 141 16.90 15.65 -13.58
N LEU A 142 15.81 15.52 -12.83
CA LEU A 142 15.35 16.53 -11.86
C LEU A 142 16.32 16.66 -10.68
N LEU A 143 16.95 15.57 -10.26
CA LEU A 143 17.94 15.54 -9.18
C LEU A 143 19.37 15.86 -9.64
N ALA A 144 19.64 15.99 -10.95
CA ALA A 144 20.96 16.41 -11.40
C ALA A 144 21.23 17.86 -10.96
N TYR A 145 22.43 18.13 -10.39
CA TYR A 145 22.77 19.41 -9.79
C TYR A 145 22.47 20.61 -10.69
N ASP A 146 22.84 20.53 -11.97
CA ASP A 146 22.62 21.60 -12.94
C ASP A 146 21.15 21.91 -13.20
N ASN A 147 20.29 20.88 -13.09
CA ASN A 147 18.85 20.98 -13.38
C ASN A 147 18.01 21.06 -12.10
N PHE A 148 18.63 20.85 -10.94
CA PHE A 148 17.90 20.81 -9.68
C PHE A 148 17.33 22.17 -9.34
N ASP A 149 16.02 22.21 -9.20
CA ASP A 149 15.26 23.35 -8.70
C ASP A 149 14.15 22.82 -7.79
N VAL A 150 14.06 23.37 -6.58
CA VAL A 150 13.12 22.92 -5.55
C VAL A 150 11.68 23.01 -6.06
N LYS A 151 11.32 24.14 -6.67
CA LYS A 151 9.97 24.38 -7.16
C LYS A 151 9.58 23.40 -8.27
N THR A 152 10.48 23.15 -9.20
CA THR A 152 10.26 22.19 -10.30
C THR A 152 10.05 20.77 -9.74
N LEU A 153 10.78 20.39 -8.70
CA LEU A 153 10.60 19.09 -8.05
C LEU A 153 9.30 19.03 -7.22
N GLU A 154 8.91 20.13 -6.57
CA GLU A 154 7.61 20.25 -5.89
C GLU A 154 6.45 20.10 -6.88
N ASP A 155 6.47 20.84 -7.98
CA ASP A 155 5.44 20.77 -9.03
C ASP A 155 5.30 19.34 -9.57
N PHE A 156 6.44 18.65 -9.75
CA PHE A 156 6.44 17.25 -10.12
C PHE A 156 5.77 16.37 -9.03
N CYS A 157 6.09 16.56 -7.76
CA CYS A 157 5.51 15.82 -6.65
C CYS A 157 3.99 16.05 -6.53
N ILE A 158 3.54 17.29 -6.67
CA ILE A 158 2.12 17.66 -6.67
C ILE A 158 1.38 16.93 -7.79
N GLU A 159 1.93 16.89 -9.01
CA GLU A 159 1.32 16.17 -10.12
C GLU A 159 1.28 14.64 -9.88
N GLN A 160 2.34 14.05 -9.32
CA GLN A 160 2.34 12.63 -8.94
C GLN A 160 1.27 12.33 -7.87
N LEU A 161 1.12 13.19 -6.88
CA LEU A 161 0.09 13.07 -5.84
C LEU A 161 -1.32 13.15 -6.44
N ARG A 162 -1.56 14.11 -7.33
CA ARG A 162 -2.83 14.25 -8.06
C ARG A 162 -3.15 12.98 -8.85
N MET A 163 -2.19 12.43 -9.60
CA MET A 163 -2.36 11.19 -10.36
C MET A 163 -2.63 9.99 -9.45
N LYS A 164 -1.93 9.91 -8.32
CA LYS A 164 -2.14 8.85 -7.31
C LYS A 164 -3.55 8.91 -6.72
N ASN A 165 -4.02 10.11 -6.36
CA ASN A 165 -5.37 10.32 -5.83
C ASN A 165 -6.44 9.97 -6.88
N ALA A 166 -6.28 10.44 -8.12
CA ALA A 166 -7.19 10.10 -9.21
C ALA A 166 -7.27 8.58 -9.46
N ARG A 167 -6.13 7.86 -9.40
CA ARG A 167 -6.12 6.39 -9.51
C ARG A 167 -6.86 5.73 -8.35
N ASN A 168 -6.67 6.22 -7.14
CA ASN A 168 -7.34 5.67 -5.96
C ASN A 168 -8.84 5.90 -6.01
N ASP A 169 -9.28 7.09 -6.42
CA ASP A 169 -10.69 7.40 -6.60
C ASP A 169 -11.33 6.57 -7.71
N PHE A 170 -10.60 6.37 -8.82
CA PHE A 170 -11.06 5.49 -9.88
C PHE A 170 -11.18 4.03 -9.42
N ARG A 171 -10.19 3.53 -8.64
CA ARG A 171 -10.25 2.19 -8.05
C ARG A 171 -11.46 2.01 -7.12
N LYS A 172 -11.74 3.01 -6.27
CA LYS A 172 -12.92 2.99 -5.40
C LYS A 172 -14.22 2.91 -6.22
N ARG A 173 -14.34 3.74 -7.28
CA ARG A 173 -15.51 3.70 -8.16
C ARG A 173 -15.68 2.36 -8.86
N ILE A 174 -14.57 1.77 -9.36
CA ILE A 174 -14.63 0.43 -9.94
C ILE A 174 -15.13 -0.59 -8.89
N GLN A 175 -14.59 -0.56 -7.66
CA GLN A 175 -15.02 -1.48 -6.60
C GLN A 175 -16.50 -1.31 -6.24
N GLU A 176 -17.03 -0.09 -6.25
CA GLU A 176 -18.45 0.17 -6.05
C GLU A 176 -19.31 -0.41 -7.19
N TYR A 177 -18.86 -0.22 -8.44
CA TYR A 177 -19.56 -0.72 -9.63
C TYR A 177 -19.57 -2.24 -9.74
N VAL A 178 -18.46 -2.89 -9.36
CA VAL A 178 -18.29 -4.36 -9.46
C VAL A 178 -18.50 -5.08 -8.13
N SER A 179 -19.14 -4.44 -7.14
CA SER A 179 -19.46 -5.11 -5.88
C SER A 179 -20.42 -6.29 -6.12
N PRO A 180 -20.30 -7.40 -5.38
CA PRO A 180 -21.16 -8.56 -5.57
C PRO A 180 -22.67 -8.26 -5.49
N GLN A 181 -23.02 -7.19 -4.76
CA GLN A 181 -24.41 -6.77 -4.55
C GLN A 181 -25.00 -5.99 -5.71
N THR A 182 -24.17 -5.22 -6.43
CA THR A 182 -24.64 -4.24 -7.42
C THR A 182 -24.23 -4.55 -8.85
N VAL A 183 -23.20 -5.38 -9.03
CA VAL A 183 -22.59 -5.61 -10.36
C VAL A 183 -23.57 -6.09 -11.42
N SER A 184 -24.47 -7.03 -11.06
CA SER A 184 -25.45 -7.55 -12.01
C SER A 184 -26.43 -6.47 -12.44
N GLN A 185 -26.88 -5.62 -11.52
CA GLN A 185 -27.77 -4.50 -11.80
C GLN A 185 -27.07 -3.43 -12.64
N ASN A 186 -25.86 -3.04 -12.28
CA ASN A 186 -25.07 -2.06 -13.02
C ASN A 186 -24.81 -2.48 -14.48
N ILE A 187 -24.54 -3.78 -14.71
CA ILE A 187 -24.35 -4.30 -16.07
C ILE A 187 -25.68 -4.27 -16.86
N LEU A 188 -26.79 -4.65 -16.23
CA LEU A 188 -28.09 -4.59 -16.89
C LEU A 188 -28.47 -3.14 -17.26
N GLU A 189 -28.19 -2.18 -16.39
CA GLU A 189 -28.40 -0.75 -16.67
C GLU A 189 -27.54 -0.26 -17.86
N LEU A 190 -26.25 -0.60 -17.87
CA LEU A 190 -25.36 -0.28 -19.00
C LEU A 190 -25.82 -0.90 -20.31
N LEU A 191 -26.29 -2.15 -20.29
CA LEU A 191 -26.85 -2.81 -21.48
C LEU A 191 -28.13 -2.12 -21.94
N LYS A 192 -28.98 -1.72 -21.00
CA LYS A 192 -30.20 -0.98 -21.31
C LYS A 192 -29.90 0.37 -21.97
N GLU A 193 -29.00 1.16 -21.40
CA GLU A 193 -28.56 2.44 -21.99
C GLU A 193 -28.00 2.26 -23.42
N LYS A 194 -27.18 1.23 -23.60
CA LYS A 194 -26.61 0.92 -24.91
C LYS A 194 -27.67 0.58 -25.95
N PHE A 195 -28.62 -0.30 -25.64
CA PHE A 195 -29.67 -0.71 -26.57
C PHE A 195 -30.68 0.41 -26.84
N LEU A 196 -30.96 1.28 -25.87
CA LEU A 196 -31.74 2.50 -26.09
C LEU A 196 -31.05 3.42 -27.10
N ALA A 197 -29.72 3.60 -26.98
CA ALA A 197 -28.92 4.40 -27.92
C ALA A 197 -28.88 3.79 -29.34
N GLU A 198 -29.01 2.46 -29.45
CA GLU A 198 -29.14 1.74 -30.74
C GLU A 198 -30.55 1.81 -31.31
N GLY A 199 -31.52 2.41 -30.61
CA GLY A 199 -32.89 2.65 -31.08
C GLY A 199 -33.91 1.54 -30.78
N PHE A 200 -33.59 0.57 -29.90
CA PHE A 200 -34.56 -0.43 -29.48
C PHE A 200 -35.59 0.17 -28.55
N ASP A 201 -36.82 -0.37 -28.58
CA ASP A 201 -37.89 0.05 -27.68
C ASP A 201 -37.64 -0.37 -26.23
N ASN A 202 -37.87 0.55 -25.30
CA ASN A 202 -37.61 0.34 -23.86
C ASN A 202 -38.39 -0.85 -23.29
N THR A 203 -39.63 -1.10 -23.75
CA THR A 203 -40.46 -2.21 -23.27
C THR A 203 -39.90 -3.57 -23.69
N ILE A 204 -39.36 -3.63 -24.91
CA ILE A 204 -38.68 -4.82 -25.44
C ILE A 204 -37.40 -5.08 -24.66
N ILE A 205 -36.59 -4.04 -24.45
CA ILE A 205 -35.34 -4.16 -23.70
C ILE A 205 -35.62 -4.66 -22.29
N ASP A 206 -36.55 -4.08 -21.56
CA ASP A 206 -36.89 -4.47 -20.18
C ASP A 206 -37.42 -5.90 -20.10
N ALA A 207 -38.20 -6.34 -21.10
CA ALA A 207 -38.73 -7.71 -21.16
C ALA A 207 -37.62 -8.75 -21.39
N GLU A 208 -36.64 -8.45 -22.22
CA GLU A 208 -35.53 -9.35 -22.52
C GLU A 208 -34.45 -9.33 -21.43
N LEU A 209 -34.08 -8.15 -20.90
CA LEU A 209 -33.12 -8.05 -19.82
C LEU A 209 -33.58 -8.74 -18.52
N LYS A 210 -34.88 -8.76 -18.22
CA LYS A 210 -35.44 -9.51 -17.08
C LYS A 210 -35.24 -11.04 -17.17
N LYS A 211 -35.00 -11.56 -18.37
CA LYS A 211 -34.74 -12.99 -18.59
C LYS A 211 -33.27 -13.34 -18.40
N LEU A 212 -32.38 -12.34 -18.32
CA LEU A 212 -30.95 -12.56 -18.17
C LEU A 212 -30.57 -12.72 -16.70
N SER A 213 -29.69 -13.68 -16.45
CA SER A 213 -28.97 -13.82 -15.18
C SER A 213 -27.49 -13.63 -15.46
N ILE A 214 -26.91 -12.58 -14.89
CA ILE A 214 -25.48 -12.28 -15.03
C ILE A 214 -24.77 -12.82 -13.79
N ARG A 215 -23.82 -13.73 -13.99
CA ARG A 215 -22.95 -14.24 -12.92
C ARG A 215 -21.53 -13.76 -13.21
N ILE A 216 -20.90 -13.14 -12.22
CA ILE A 216 -19.52 -12.69 -12.29
C ILE A 216 -18.69 -13.50 -11.30
N ASP A 217 -17.68 -14.18 -11.81
CA ASP A 217 -16.71 -14.89 -11.00
C ASP A 217 -15.53 -13.96 -10.73
N TYR A 218 -15.29 -13.67 -9.46
CA TYR A 218 -14.15 -12.88 -9.02
C TYR A 218 -12.94 -13.81 -8.83
N HIS A 219 -11.95 -13.68 -9.68
CA HIS A 219 -10.65 -14.31 -9.44
C HIS A 219 -9.93 -13.54 -8.33
N THR A 220 -9.96 -14.07 -7.13
CA THR A 220 -9.35 -13.46 -5.93
C THR A 220 -7.82 -13.42 -5.98
N GLU A 221 -7.17 -13.95 -7.02
CA GLU A 221 -5.72 -14.06 -7.06
C GLU A 221 -4.97 -12.88 -7.65
N ASN A 222 -5.63 -11.84 -8.21
CA ASN A 222 -4.92 -10.88 -9.05
C ASN A 222 -5.22 -9.38 -8.88
N ILE A 223 -5.74 -8.94 -7.73
CA ILE A 223 -5.76 -7.48 -7.50
C ILE A 223 -4.39 -6.96 -7.04
N SER A 224 -3.55 -7.81 -6.47
CA SER A 224 -2.17 -7.46 -6.11
C SER A 224 -1.14 -7.64 -7.25
N THR A 225 -1.46 -8.37 -8.31
CA THR A 225 -0.53 -8.67 -9.43
C THR A 225 -0.72 -7.83 -10.69
N LEU A 226 -1.71 -6.96 -10.74
CA LEU A 226 -1.80 -5.94 -11.82
C LEU A 226 -0.75 -4.82 -11.67
N ILE A 227 0.08 -4.87 -10.63
CA ILE A 227 1.20 -3.94 -10.41
C ILE A 227 2.55 -4.54 -10.85
N THR A 228 2.62 -5.84 -11.12
CA THR A 228 3.87 -6.49 -11.58
C THR A 228 3.61 -7.45 -12.74
N ALA A 229 3.19 -6.91 -13.89
CA ALA A 229 3.33 -7.65 -15.14
C ALA A 229 4.80 -7.61 -15.55
N LYS A 230 5.60 -8.53 -15.04
CA LYS A 230 6.88 -8.91 -15.66
C LYS A 230 6.57 -9.52 -17.03
N GLN A 231 6.96 -8.82 -18.08
CA GLN A 231 7.18 -9.45 -19.37
C GLN A 231 8.35 -10.42 -19.24
N THR A 232 8.05 -11.68 -19.10
CA THR A 232 8.99 -12.75 -19.42
C THR A 232 8.39 -13.55 -20.57
N THR A 233 8.91 -13.31 -21.75
CA THR A 233 8.78 -14.25 -22.86
C THR A 233 9.60 -15.50 -22.55
N PRO A 234 9.03 -16.66 -22.79
CA PRO A 234 9.71 -17.60 -23.66
C PRO A 234 8.78 -18.19 -24.72
N ASN A 235 9.28 -18.18 -25.94
CA ASN A 235 8.77 -18.96 -27.04
C ASN A 235 8.44 -20.39 -26.63
N LYS A 236 7.19 -20.79 -26.78
CA LYS A 236 6.81 -22.15 -27.17
C LYS A 236 5.51 -22.10 -27.96
N ARG A 237 5.63 -22.48 -29.22
CA ARG A 237 4.53 -22.83 -30.11
C ARG A 237 3.57 -23.78 -29.40
N ILE A 238 2.31 -23.44 -29.36
CA ILE A 238 1.22 -24.40 -29.22
C ILE A 238 0.18 -24.04 -30.29
N GLU A 239 -0.11 -25.05 -31.07
CA GLU A 239 -1.02 -25.08 -32.22
C GLU A 239 -2.45 -24.75 -31.80
N GLY A 240 -3.21 -24.21 -32.77
CA GLY A 240 -4.52 -23.65 -32.60
C GLY A 240 -5.59 -24.61 -32.11
N TYR A 241 -6.56 -24.06 -31.40
CA TYR A 241 -7.91 -24.59 -31.34
C TYR A 241 -8.92 -23.46 -31.63
N HIS A 242 -9.81 -23.79 -32.55
CA HIS A 242 -10.91 -22.96 -33.04
C HIS A 242 -11.84 -22.50 -31.94
N MET A 243 -12.23 -21.24 -31.97
CA MET A 243 -13.40 -20.73 -31.26
C MET A 243 -14.66 -21.34 -31.84
N GLY A 244 -15.41 -22.06 -31.03
CA GLY A 244 -16.79 -22.42 -31.25
C GLY A 244 -17.71 -21.56 -30.41
N ASN A 245 -18.54 -20.76 -31.05
CA ASN A 245 -19.69 -20.10 -30.42
C ASN A 245 -20.66 -21.16 -29.89
N THR A 246 -20.87 -21.17 -28.58
CA THR A 246 -21.96 -21.95 -28.01
C THR A 246 -22.69 -21.14 -26.95
N ILE A 247 -23.83 -20.60 -27.33
CA ILE A 247 -24.84 -20.07 -26.40
C ILE A 247 -25.59 -21.28 -25.85
N PHE A 248 -25.43 -21.58 -24.57
CA PHE A 248 -26.24 -22.60 -23.92
C PHE A 248 -27.46 -21.98 -23.25
N LEU A 249 -28.63 -22.19 -23.88
CA LEU A 249 -29.92 -22.10 -23.22
C LEU A 249 -30.27 -23.49 -22.73
N ASN A 250 -30.26 -23.74 -21.42
CA ASN A 250 -31.03 -24.82 -20.86
C ASN A 250 -31.34 -24.63 -19.37
N LYS A 251 -32.55 -25.06 -19.05
CA LYS A 251 -33.27 -25.01 -17.79
C LYS A 251 -32.59 -25.81 -16.66
N PRO A 252 -32.93 -25.49 -15.40
CA PRO A 252 -32.24 -26.02 -14.25
C PRO A 252 -32.80 -27.36 -13.80
N ASN A 253 -31.94 -28.32 -13.58
CA ASN A 253 -32.11 -29.32 -12.55
C ASN A 253 -30.99 -29.11 -11.54
N VAL A 254 -31.36 -28.61 -10.40
CA VAL A 254 -30.44 -28.32 -9.29
C VAL A 254 -30.35 -29.58 -8.45
N PRO A 255 -29.20 -30.23 -8.33
CA PRO A 255 -28.86 -30.87 -7.09
C PRO A 255 -28.22 -29.81 -6.20
N GLU A 256 -28.74 -29.70 -5.02
CA GLU A 256 -28.20 -28.96 -3.90
C GLU A 256 -26.69 -29.28 -3.72
N LEU A 257 -25.83 -28.50 -4.31
CA LEU A 257 -24.40 -28.57 -4.05
C LEU A 257 -24.17 -27.97 -2.67
N GLN A 258 -23.99 -28.85 -1.71
CA GLN A 258 -23.40 -28.52 -0.42
C GLN A 258 -22.09 -27.73 -0.71
N ILE A 259 -22.11 -26.47 -0.38
CA ILE A 259 -20.93 -25.61 -0.33
C ILE A 259 -19.95 -26.31 0.60
N PRO A 260 -18.73 -26.66 0.16
CA PRO A 260 -17.72 -27.11 1.11
C PRO A 260 -17.46 -25.94 2.05
N GLN A 261 -17.90 -26.07 3.27
CA GLN A 261 -17.38 -25.20 4.34
C GLN A 261 -15.87 -25.39 4.33
N LYS A 262 -15.16 -24.37 3.85
CA LYS A 262 -13.70 -24.30 3.91
C LYS A 262 -13.40 -24.47 5.40
N ARG A 263 -12.88 -25.63 5.78
CA ARG A 263 -12.40 -25.86 7.14
C ARG A 263 -11.41 -24.75 7.45
N ILE A 264 -11.80 -23.87 8.35
CA ILE A 264 -10.89 -22.93 9.00
C ILE A 264 -9.92 -23.84 9.74
N ASP A 265 -8.65 -23.80 9.36
CA ASP A 265 -7.59 -24.46 10.14
C ASP A 265 -7.66 -23.88 11.55
N THR A 266 -8.27 -24.62 12.45
CA THR A 266 -8.51 -24.22 13.85
C THR A 266 -7.19 -24.10 14.63
N ASP A 267 -6.10 -24.58 14.07
CA ASP A 267 -4.79 -24.62 14.73
C ASP A 267 -4.06 -23.27 14.77
N ASN A 268 -4.60 -22.21 14.16
CA ASN A 268 -3.95 -20.90 14.04
C ASN A 268 -4.82 -19.71 14.46
N ILE A 269 -5.80 -19.90 15.37
CA ILE A 269 -6.63 -18.81 15.89
C ILE A 269 -5.98 -18.19 17.12
N PHE A 270 -5.78 -16.87 17.08
CA PHE A 270 -5.26 -16.06 18.17
C PHE A 270 -6.37 -15.20 18.77
N LEU A 271 -6.31 -14.97 20.07
CA LEU A 271 -7.34 -14.31 20.86
C LEU A 271 -6.80 -13.08 21.58
N ILE A 272 -7.63 -12.04 21.70
CA ILE A 272 -7.48 -10.97 22.69
C ILE A 272 -8.79 -10.86 23.46
N LYS A 273 -8.75 -11.18 24.78
CA LYS A 273 -9.87 -11.02 25.69
C LYS A 273 -9.48 -10.20 26.91
N ASN A 274 -10.36 -9.32 27.34
CA ASN A 274 -10.15 -8.60 28.59
C ASN A 274 -11.47 -8.25 29.32
N ARG A 275 -11.34 -7.79 30.58
CA ARG A 275 -12.49 -7.39 31.41
C ARG A 275 -13.22 -6.14 30.92
N LYS A 276 -12.69 -5.41 29.92
CA LYS A 276 -13.33 -4.22 29.33
C LYS A 276 -14.28 -4.57 28.18
N GLY A 277 -14.61 -5.86 28.00
CA GLY A 277 -15.54 -6.33 26.98
C GLY A 277 -14.90 -6.44 25.60
N ILE A 278 -13.58 -6.51 25.50
CA ILE A 278 -12.88 -6.88 24.27
C ILE A 278 -12.91 -8.41 24.16
N ASP A 279 -13.36 -8.90 23.00
CA ASP A 279 -13.33 -10.31 22.62
C ASP A 279 -13.06 -10.41 21.12
N ALA A 280 -11.80 -10.55 20.76
CA ALA A 280 -11.37 -10.57 19.38
C ALA A 280 -10.67 -11.90 19.04
N LYS A 281 -10.97 -12.40 17.84
CA LYS A 281 -10.36 -13.59 17.25
C LYS A 281 -9.68 -13.20 15.96
N ALA A 282 -8.50 -13.76 15.71
CA ALA A 282 -7.78 -13.46 14.48
C ALA A 282 -6.94 -14.65 14.01
N ILE A 283 -6.60 -14.64 12.73
CA ILE A 283 -5.70 -15.60 12.08
C ILE A 283 -4.48 -14.83 11.59
N TYR A 284 -3.29 -15.36 11.87
CA TYR A 284 -2.04 -14.82 11.34
C TYR A 284 -1.63 -15.59 10.08
N LYS A 285 -1.45 -14.88 8.98
CA LYS A 285 -1.03 -15.48 7.71
C LYS A 285 -0.21 -14.49 6.86
N ASN A 286 0.94 -14.93 6.39
CA ASN A 286 1.79 -14.14 5.48
C ASN A 286 2.12 -12.73 6.00
N GLY A 287 2.48 -12.60 7.28
CA GLY A 287 2.81 -11.30 7.89
C GLY A 287 1.61 -10.44 8.30
N LYS A 288 0.40 -10.79 7.86
CA LYS A 288 -0.84 -10.06 8.10
C LYS A 288 -1.68 -10.71 9.21
N MET A 289 -2.51 -9.88 9.85
CA MET A 289 -3.45 -10.33 10.88
C MET A 289 -4.88 -10.11 10.40
N VAL A 290 -5.63 -11.18 10.19
CA VAL A 290 -7.04 -11.13 9.81
C VAL A 290 -7.88 -11.27 11.07
N VAL A 291 -8.49 -10.19 11.51
CA VAL A 291 -9.43 -10.19 12.65
C VAL A 291 -10.79 -10.62 12.15
N LEU A 292 -11.33 -11.67 12.76
CA LEU A 292 -12.51 -12.34 12.29
C LEU A 292 -13.80 -11.58 12.63
N LYS A 293 -14.79 -11.71 11.78
CA LYS A 293 -16.18 -11.26 11.98
C LYS A 293 -16.67 -11.64 13.39
N GLY A 294 -17.41 -10.72 14.01
CA GLY A 294 -17.92 -10.89 15.38
C GLY A 294 -16.93 -10.46 16.46
N SER A 295 -15.68 -10.17 16.12
CA SER A 295 -14.69 -9.65 17.07
C SER A 295 -15.14 -8.31 17.63
N ILE A 296 -14.98 -8.15 18.97
CA ILE A 296 -15.37 -6.93 19.69
C ILE A 296 -14.11 -6.16 20.08
N PHE A 297 -14.08 -4.87 19.76
CA PHE A 297 -13.00 -3.96 20.11
C PHE A 297 -13.50 -2.72 20.86
N THR A 298 -12.61 -2.12 21.64
CA THR A 298 -12.97 -1.02 22.54
C THR A 298 -13.31 0.27 21.81
N SER A 299 -14.28 1.03 22.33
CA SER A 299 -14.53 2.42 21.92
C SER A 299 -13.50 3.40 22.49
N ILE A 300 -12.86 3.04 23.61
CA ILE A 300 -11.95 3.92 24.34
C ILE A 300 -10.56 3.83 23.73
N ILE A 301 -9.98 4.98 23.42
CA ILE A 301 -8.60 5.10 22.94
C ILE A 301 -7.74 5.80 23.99
N SER A 302 -6.52 5.33 24.18
CA SER A 302 -5.53 5.96 25.06
C SER A 302 -4.74 7.04 24.31
N SER A 303 -4.06 7.92 25.04
CA SER A 303 -3.16 8.93 24.48
C SER A 303 -1.98 8.33 23.69
N SER A 304 -1.67 7.05 23.91
CA SER A 304 -0.61 6.32 23.18
C SER A 304 -1.09 5.68 21.86
N PHE A 305 -2.39 5.79 21.54
CA PHE A 305 -2.96 5.18 20.34
C PHE A 305 -2.53 5.94 19.08
N LYS A 306 -2.07 5.22 18.04
CA LYS A 306 -1.57 5.81 16.79
C LYS A 306 -2.27 5.32 15.51
N ALA A 307 -3.02 4.22 15.57
CA ALA A 307 -3.61 3.57 14.39
C ALA A 307 -4.99 4.17 13.99
N HIS A 308 -5.09 5.49 13.90
CA HIS A 308 -6.37 6.20 13.67
C HIS A 308 -7.03 5.82 12.35
N THR A 309 -6.27 5.75 11.25
CA THR A 309 -6.79 5.41 9.92
C THR A 309 -7.38 4.00 9.89
N SER A 310 -6.62 2.99 10.33
CA SER A 310 -7.08 1.60 10.37
C SER A 310 -8.29 1.42 11.30
N ARG A 311 -8.31 2.18 12.42
CA ARG A 311 -9.45 2.18 13.34
C ARG A 311 -10.71 2.76 12.71
N ASN A 312 -10.61 3.89 12.01
CA ASN A 312 -11.75 4.51 11.34
C ASN A 312 -12.35 3.60 10.27
N LEU A 313 -11.50 2.85 9.55
CA LEU A 313 -11.95 1.84 8.59
C LEU A 313 -12.64 0.67 9.30
N ALA A 314 -12.07 0.16 10.39
CA ALA A 314 -12.68 -0.92 11.16
C ALA A 314 -14.04 -0.50 11.76
N ILE A 315 -14.18 0.74 12.25
CA ILE A 315 -15.46 1.29 12.75
C ILE A 315 -16.52 1.34 11.65
N LYS A 316 -16.16 1.72 10.42
CA LYS A 316 -17.11 1.74 9.28
C LYS A 316 -17.66 0.36 8.94
N GLN A 317 -16.93 -0.70 9.24
CA GLN A 317 -17.31 -2.10 9.03
C GLN A 317 -17.81 -2.76 10.33
N SER A 318 -18.28 -1.99 11.28
CA SER A 318 -18.70 -2.46 12.60
C SER A 318 -20.03 -1.90 13.01
N GLU A 319 -20.73 -2.60 13.88
CA GLU A 319 -21.88 -2.08 14.62
C GLU A 319 -21.45 -1.61 16.02
N LYS A 320 -22.08 -0.56 16.51
CA LYS A 320 -21.85 -0.07 17.87
C LYS A 320 -22.74 -0.82 18.86
N LEU A 321 -22.12 -1.42 19.86
CA LEU A 321 -22.82 -2.17 20.89
C LEU A 321 -23.39 -1.27 22.00
N PRO A 322 -24.36 -1.74 22.80
CA PRO A 322 -24.94 -0.97 23.93
C PRO A 322 -23.90 -0.52 24.98
N ASN A 323 -22.83 -1.29 25.18
CA ASN A 323 -21.71 -0.95 26.07
C ASN A 323 -20.72 0.06 25.48
N GLY A 324 -21.02 0.58 24.28
CA GLY A 324 -20.20 1.54 23.54
C GLY A 324 -19.09 0.93 22.69
N ASN A 325 -18.72 -0.32 22.88
CA ASN A 325 -17.73 -1.02 22.04
C ASN A 325 -18.23 -1.27 20.61
N TYR A 326 -17.37 -1.73 19.74
CA TYR A 326 -17.70 -2.04 18.33
C TYR A 326 -17.56 -3.51 18.06
N ARG A 327 -18.47 -4.09 17.25
CA ARG A 327 -18.41 -5.47 16.76
C ARG A 327 -18.19 -5.48 15.25
N LEU A 328 -17.15 -6.15 14.77
CA LEU A 328 -16.91 -6.32 13.34
C LEU A 328 -18.03 -7.12 12.67
N LEU A 329 -18.56 -6.59 11.58
CA LEU A 329 -19.60 -7.25 10.76
C LEU A 329 -19.01 -8.18 9.70
N GLU A 330 -17.73 -8.00 9.37
CA GLU A 330 -16.97 -8.79 8.40
C GLU A 330 -15.53 -8.98 8.91
N ASP A 331 -14.79 -9.91 8.26
CA ASP A 331 -13.37 -10.11 8.55
C ASP A 331 -12.57 -8.87 8.12
N PHE A 332 -11.66 -8.41 8.98
CA PHE A 332 -10.84 -7.23 8.72
C PHE A 332 -9.35 -7.57 8.73
N CYS A 333 -8.66 -7.26 7.63
CA CYS A 333 -7.25 -7.54 7.45
C CYS A 333 -6.39 -6.34 7.85
N PHE A 334 -5.44 -6.58 8.76
CA PHE A 334 -4.41 -5.62 9.17
C PHE A 334 -3.04 -6.04 8.66
N ASP A 335 -2.20 -5.07 8.33
CA ASP A 335 -0.86 -5.32 7.78
C ASP A 335 0.14 -5.90 8.78
N SER A 336 -0.20 -5.92 10.06
CA SER A 336 0.63 -6.54 11.10
C SER A 336 -0.18 -6.90 12.34
N PRO A 337 0.32 -7.86 13.16
CA PRO A 337 -0.26 -8.18 14.47
C PRO A 337 -0.36 -6.98 15.42
N SER A 338 0.61 -6.06 15.35
CA SER A 338 0.64 -4.86 16.19
C SER A 338 -0.40 -3.83 15.75
N ALA A 339 -0.61 -3.63 14.45
CA ALA A 339 -1.67 -2.77 13.93
C ALA A 339 -3.05 -3.27 14.37
N ALA A 340 -3.29 -4.59 14.24
CA ALA A 340 -4.53 -5.22 14.68
C ALA A 340 -4.75 -5.04 16.20
N SER A 341 -3.76 -5.39 17.01
CA SER A 341 -3.89 -5.30 18.48
C SER A 341 -4.07 -3.87 18.97
N GLN A 342 -3.47 -2.88 18.34
CA GLN A 342 -3.69 -1.46 18.66
C GLN A 342 -5.15 -1.06 18.45
N VAL A 343 -5.74 -1.42 17.32
CA VAL A 343 -7.14 -1.11 17.02
C VAL A 343 -8.07 -1.83 18.00
N ILE A 344 -7.82 -3.10 18.26
CA ILE A 344 -8.63 -3.92 19.18
C ILE A 344 -8.56 -3.40 20.62
N CYS A 345 -7.37 -3.06 21.10
CA CYS A 345 -7.14 -2.62 22.48
C CYS A 345 -7.32 -1.10 22.68
N GLY A 346 -7.37 -0.30 21.63
CA GLY A 346 -7.44 1.16 21.70
C GLY A 346 -6.17 1.80 22.31
N ALA A 347 -5.03 1.13 22.26
CA ALA A 347 -3.78 1.58 22.87
C ALA A 347 -2.58 1.05 22.07
N SER A 348 -1.42 1.68 22.23
CA SER A 348 -0.16 1.14 21.69
C SER A 348 0.17 -0.18 22.38
N THR A 349 0.16 -1.27 21.61
CA THR A 349 0.37 -2.63 22.10
C THR A 349 1.33 -3.40 21.20
N ASN A 350 2.06 -4.34 21.78
CA ASN A 350 2.88 -5.28 21.01
C ASN A 350 2.03 -6.50 20.61
N GLY A 351 1.57 -6.55 19.36
CA GLY A 351 0.72 -7.61 18.85
C GLY A 351 1.34 -9.01 18.95
N TRP A 352 2.66 -9.13 18.89
CA TRP A 352 3.35 -10.42 19.03
C TRP A 352 3.21 -11.07 20.40
N ILE A 353 2.90 -10.26 21.42
CA ILE A 353 2.75 -10.71 22.83
C ILE A 353 1.27 -10.74 23.23
N VAL A 354 0.46 -9.82 22.71
CA VAL A 354 -0.94 -9.65 23.13
C VAL A 354 -1.85 -10.69 22.52
N TRP A 355 -1.63 -11.06 21.25
CA TRP A 355 -2.34 -12.15 20.59
C TRP A 355 -1.86 -13.50 21.15
N LYS A 356 -2.80 -14.31 21.63
CA LYS A 356 -2.51 -15.60 22.29
C LYS A 356 -3.41 -16.71 21.75
N THR A 357 -2.90 -17.92 21.70
CA THR A 357 -3.71 -19.13 21.47
C THR A 357 -4.67 -19.39 22.64
N GLU A 358 -5.58 -20.33 22.52
CA GLU A 358 -6.45 -20.76 23.62
C GLU A 358 -5.65 -21.29 24.82
N GLU A 359 -4.50 -21.93 24.58
CA GLU A 359 -3.59 -22.42 25.64
C GLU A 359 -2.75 -21.30 26.26
N GLY A 360 -2.89 -20.05 25.79
CA GLY A 360 -2.20 -18.89 26.35
C GLY A 360 -0.81 -18.62 25.76
N LYS A 361 -0.34 -19.38 24.75
CA LYS A 361 0.91 -19.10 24.05
C LYS A 361 0.78 -17.82 23.23
N THR A 362 1.79 -16.98 23.25
CA THR A 362 1.81 -15.75 22.45
C THR A 362 2.02 -16.06 20.96
N LEU A 363 1.61 -15.14 20.10
CA LEU A 363 1.87 -15.25 18.66
C LEU A 363 3.37 -15.45 18.38
N LYS A 364 4.24 -14.75 19.13
CA LYS A 364 5.70 -14.89 19.02
C LYS A 364 6.23 -16.29 19.35
N GLU A 365 5.58 -16.99 20.27
CA GLU A 365 5.97 -18.35 20.69
C GLU A 365 5.37 -19.43 19.78
N SER A 366 4.42 -19.06 18.93
CA SER A 366 3.66 -19.99 18.08
C SER A 366 4.16 -20.02 16.63
N ILE A 367 5.11 -19.15 16.28
CA ILE A 367 5.75 -19.00 14.98
C ILE A 367 7.25 -19.14 15.16
#